data_17f15ec6d2836c9470d11f99f6e78388
#
_entry.id   17f15ec6d2836c9470d11f99f6e78388
#
_cell.length_a   1.000
_cell.length_b   1.000
_cell.length_c   1.000
_cell.angle_alpha   90.00
_cell.angle_beta   90.00
_cell.angle_gamma   90.00
#
_symmetry.space_group_name_H-M   'P 1'
#
loop_
_entity.id
_entity.type
_entity.pdbx_description
1 polymer ?
#
loop_
_entity_poly.entity_id
_entity_poly.type
_entity_poly.pdbx_seq_one_letter_code
_entity_poly.pdbx_strand_id
1 'polypeptide(L)'
;MEKNQILITSGTDYKRMTKELLERTDLKSHIKDRDKKIGIKPNLVSPSEASWGATTHPEVVAGIIEYLKEHGFRNLVMMEGSWVGDKTREAFEVCGYDRLEEEYQVPFWDMQKDKGIPLDCGGMELNICERVKEIDFLINVPVLKGHCQTKITCALKNMKGLIPNKEKRRFHSLGLHNRTPPPSWGTAGCE
;
A
#
# COMPACT_ATOMS: atom_id res chain seq x y z
N MET A 1 -18.71 10.30 -0.20
CA MET A 1 -19.06 9.28 0.83
C MET A 1 -19.45 9.98 2.12
N GLU A 2 -20.44 9.43 2.85
CA GLU A 2 -20.73 9.92 4.20
C GLU A 2 -19.63 9.50 5.19
N LYS A 3 -19.45 10.29 6.25
CA LYS A 3 -18.48 9.96 7.31
C LYS A 3 -18.89 8.62 7.96
N ASN A 4 -17.91 7.73 8.16
CA ASN A 4 -18.10 6.38 8.71
C ASN A 4 -18.81 5.36 7.79
N GLN A 5 -18.93 5.63 6.50
CA GLN A 5 -19.43 4.68 5.53
C GLN A 5 -18.32 3.72 5.07
N ILE A 6 -18.63 2.43 5.00
CA ILE A 6 -17.78 1.39 4.40
C ILE A 6 -18.51 0.83 3.19
N LEU A 7 -17.85 0.80 2.03
CA LEU A 7 -18.38 0.17 0.83
C LEU A 7 -17.78 -1.22 0.70
N ILE A 8 -18.63 -2.20 0.46
CA ILE A 8 -18.24 -3.59 0.27
C ILE A 8 -18.76 -4.05 -1.09
N THR A 9 -17.93 -4.80 -1.80
CA THR A 9 -18.30 -5.54 -3.00
C THR A 9 -17.80 -6.97 -2.89
N SER A 10 -18.41 -7.89 -3.61
CA SER A 10 -18.04 -9.30 -3.65
C SER A 10 -18.16 -9.85 -5.07
N GLY A 11 -17.32 -10.82 -5.42
CA GLY A 11 -17.29 -11.45 -6.74
C GLY A 11 -15.92 -12.02 -7.07
N THR A 12 -15.72 -12.40 -8.32
CA THR A 12 -14.48 -13.03 -8.83
C THR A 12 -13.73 -12.18 -9.86
N ASP A 13 -14.36 -11.15 -10.40
CA ASP A 13 -13.72 -10.20 -11.32
C ASP A 13 -13.16 -9.03 -10.49
N TYR A 14 -11.96 -9.22 -9.94
CA TYR A 14 -11.32 -8.25 -9.05
C TYR A 14 -11.09 -6.89 -9.70
N LYS A 15 -10.75 -6.86 -10.98
CA LYS A 15 -10.51 -5.61 -11.72
C LYS A 15 -11.79 -4.79 -11.82
N ARG A 16 -12.88 -5.39 -12.31
CA ARG A 16 -14.19 -4.74 -12.43
C ARG A 16 -14.72 -4.27 -11.08
N MET A 17 -14.69 -5.16 -10.08
CA MET A 17 -15.13 -4.83 -8.72
C MET A 17 -14.39 -3.64 -8.12
N THR A 18 -13.08 -3.57 -8.36
CA THR A 18 -12.26 -2.45 -7.90
C THR A 18 -12.67 -1.15 -8.58
N LYS A 19 -12.84 -1.14 -9.90
CA LYS A 19 -13.27 0.05 -10.63
C LYS A 19 -14.66 0.53 -10.18
N GLU A 20 -15.62 -0.38 -10.04
CA GLU A 20 -16.96 -0.07 -9.52
C GLU A 20 -16.91 0.55 -8.10
N LEU A 21 -16.06 0.01 -7.23
CA LEU A 21 -15.90 0.51 -5.87
C LEU A 21 -15.31 1.94 -5.87
N LEU A 22 -14.31 2.18 -6.71
CA LEU A 22 -13.66 3.49 -6.82
C LEU A 22 -14.58 4.55 -7.45
N GLU A 23 -15.42 4.18 -8.40
CA GLU A 23 -16.47 5.07 -8.91
C GLU A 23 -17.48 5.44 -7.82
N ARG A 24 -17.95 4.45 -7.06
CA ARG A 24 -18.91 4.68 -5.96
C ARG A 24 -18.35 5.57 -4.85
N THR A 25 -17.02 5.54 -4.63
CA THR A 25 -16.34 6.42 -3.67
C THR A 25 -16.03 7.80 -4.23
N ASP A 26 -16.17 7.98 -5.55
CA ASP A 26 -15.74 9.19 -6.25
C ASP A 26 -14.29 9.57 -5.94
N LEU A 27 -13.39 8.57 -5.97
CA LEU A 27 -11.98 8.75 -5.60
C LEU A 27 -11.31 9.92 -6.33
N LYS A 28 -11.63 10.12 -7.60
CA LYS A 28 -11.10 11.23 -8.41
C LYS A 28 -11.32 12.60 -7.78
N SER A 29 -12.48 12.82 -7.15
CA SER A 29 -12.80 14.08 -6.47
C SER A 29 -12.01 14.27 -5.16
N HIS A 30 -11.56 13.18 -4.54
CA HIS A 30 -10.70 13.23 -3.35
C HIS A 30 -9.25 13.55 -3.73
N ILE A 31 -8.75 13.04 -4.85
CA ILE A 31 -7.39 13.33 -5.33
C ILE A 31 -7.31 14.78 -5.85
N LYS A 32 -8.33 15.26 -6.56
CA LYS A 32 -8.53 16.60 -7.13
C LYS A 32 -7.56 16.95 -8.26
N ASP A 33 -6.27 17.05 -7.97
CA ASP A 33 -5.23 17.49 -8.89
C ASP A 33 -4.66 16.28 -9.66
N ARG A 34 -4.64 16.38 -11.00
CA ARG A 34 -4.19 15.31 -11.89
C ARG A 34 -2.67 15.19 -12.02
N ASP A 35 -1.94 16.21 -11.62
CA ASP A 35 -0.47 16.22 -11.66
C ASP A 35 0.15 15.56 -10.43
N LYS A 36 -0.67 15.30 -9.40
CA LYS A 36 -0.23 14.59 -8.19
C LYS A 36 0.42 13.26 -8.49
N LYS A 37 1.52 13.00 -7.78
CA LYS A 37 2.14 11.67 -7.76
C LYS A 37 1.36 10.75 -6.82
N ILE A 38 0.76 9.72 -7.40
CA ILE A 38 -0.08 8.76 -6.69
C ILE A 38 0.72 7.46 -6.44
N GLY A 39 0.93 7.15 -5.17
CA GLY A 39 1.50 5.88 -4.74
C GLY A 39 0.41 4.82 -4.54
N ILE A 40 0.54 3.68 -5.20
CA ILE A 40 -0.32 2.52 -4.99
C ILE A 40 0.48 1.49 -4.18
N LYS A 41 0.03 1.22 -2.96
CA LYS A 41 0.73 0.32 -2.05
C LYS A 41 -0.03 -0.98 -1.81
N PRO A 42 0.24 -2.03 -2.60
CA PRO A 42 -0.28 -3.37 -2.32
C PRO A 42 0.34 -3.96 -1.04
N ASN A 43 -0.11 -5.13 -0.66
CA ASN A 43 0.55 -6.00 0.30
C ASN A 43 1.31 -7.10 -0.43
N LEU A 44 2.64 -6.99 -0.52
CA LEU A 44 3.53 -8.02 -1.09
C LEU A 44 4.50 -8.47 0.01
N VAL A 45 3.97 -8.99 1.11
CA VAL A 45 4.74 -9.33 2.32
C VAL A 45 5.82 -10.38 2.05
N SER A 46 5.58 -11.28 1.11
CA SER A 46 6.44 -12.41 0.75
C SER A 46 6.22 -12.81 -0.71
N PRO A 47 7.15 -13.55 -1.34
CA PRO A 47 6.97 -14.12 -2.68
C PRO A 47 5.98 -15.29 -2.64
N SER A 48 4.69 -14.98 -2.61
CA SER A 48 3.61 -15.96 -2.58
C SER A 48 2.43 -15.51 -3.45
N GLU A 49 1.84 -16.45 -4.17
CA GLU A 49 0.69 -16.17 -5.01
C GLU A 49 -0.48 -15.58 -4.22
N ALA A 50 -1.19 -14.63 -4.81
CA ALA A 50 -2.32 -13.97 -4.19
C ALA A 50 -3.48 -14.93 -3.84
N SER A 51 -3.63 -16.01 -4.59
CA SER A 51 -4.56 -17.11 -4.34
C SER A 51 -4.42 -17.76 -2.95
N TRP A 52 -3.24 -17.64 -2.33
CA TRP A 52 -2.99 -18.12 -0.96
C TRP A 52 -3.45 -17.15 0.13
N GLY A 53 -3.99 -15.99 -0.26
CA GLY A 53 -4.54 -15.00 0.67
C GLY A 53 -3.50 -14.19 1.45
N ALA A 54 -2.21 -14.28 1.09
CA ALA A 54 -1.14 -13.56 1.78
C ALA A 54 -0.81 -12.20 1.16
N THR A 55 -1.04 -12.05 -0.14
CA THR A 55 -0.67 -10.88 -0.94
C THR A 55 -1.86 -10.31 -1.70
N THR A 56 -1.77 -9.05 -2.08
CA THR A 56 -2.83 -8.39 -2.86
C THR A 56 -2.87 -8.95 -4.28
N HIS A 57 -4.05 -9.29 -4.77
CA HIS A 57 -4.26 -9.70 -6.15
C HIS A 57 -3.84 -8.61 -7.13
N PRO A 58 -3.02 -8.91 -8.15
CA PRO A 58 -2.56 -7.91 -9.11
C PRO A 58 -3.74 -7.26 -9.88
N GLU A 59 -4.82 -8.00 -10.13
CA GLU A 59 -6.02 -7.49 -10.80
C GLU A 59 -6.71 -6.35 -10.02
N VAL A 60 -6.59 -6.33 -8.69
CA VAL A 60 -7.08 -5.21 -7.87
C VAL A 60 -6.28 -3.95 -8.19
N VAL A 61 -4.95 -4.07 -8.26
CA VAL A 61 -4.08 -2.94 -8.61
C VAL A 61 -4.25 -2.52 -10.07
N ALA A 62 -4.43 -3.47 -10.98
CA ALA A 62 -4.81 -3.19 -12.37
C ALA A 62 -6.08 -2.34 -12.45
N GLY A 63 -7.11 -2.70 -11.70
CA GLY A 63 -8.36 -1.93 -11.63
C GLY A 63 -8.16 -0.50 -11.11
N ILE A 64 -7.29 -0.32 -10.12
CA ILE A 64 -6.91 1.02 -9.61
C ILE A 64 -6.20 1.82 -10.70
N ILE A 65 -5.20 1.23 -11.37
CA ILE A 65 -4.44 1.90 -12.43
C ILE A 65 -5.33 2.31 -13.59
N GLU A 66 -6.20 1.41 -14.06
CA GLU A 66 -7.14 1.72 -15.14
C GLU A 66 -8.08 2.86 -14.75
N TYR A 67 -8.71 2.78 -13.57
CA TYR A 67 -9.56 3.85 -13.07
C TYR A 67 -8.84 5.20 -13.06
N LEU A 68 -7.65 5.25 -12.50
CA LEU A 68 -6.87 6.49 -12.43
C LEU A 68 -6.53 7.04 -13.82
N LYS A 69 -6.10 6.18 -14.74
CA LYS A 69 -5.77 6.57 -16.11
C LYS A 69 -7.00 7.04 -16.90
N GLU A 70 -8.15 6.41 -16.74
CA GLU A 70 -9.42 6.81 -17.35
C GLU A 70 -9.85 8.21 -16.89
N HIS A 71 -9.51 8.57 -15.63
CA HIS A 71 -9.80 9.90 -15.08
C HIS A 71 -8.67 10.91 -15.25
N GLY A 72 -7.65 10.59 -16.06
CA GLY A 72 -6.60 11.53 -16.47
C GLY A 72 -5.39 11.62 -15.53
N PHE A 73 -5.30 10.78 -14.49
CA PHE A 73 -4.10 10.71 -13.65
C PHE A 73 -3.02 9.89 -14.35
N ARG A 74 -1.82 10.44 -14.45
CA ARG A 74 -0.70 9.82 -15.20
C ARG A 74 0.53 9.56 -14.35
N ASN A 75 0.71 10.31 -13.27
CA ASN A 75 1.88 10.20 -12.41
C ASN A 75 1.66 9.14 -11.32
N LEU A 76 1.74 7.87 -11.72
CA LEU A 76 1.45 6.72 -10.88
C LEU A 76 2.73 5.93 -10.57
N VAL A 77 2.80 5.34 -9.37
CA VAL A 77 3.86 4.42 -8.96
C VAL A 77 3.30 3.32 -8.06
N MET A 78 3.72 2.09 -8.28
CA MET A 78 3.51 0.99 -7.34
C MET A 78 4.67 0.96 -6.35
N MET A 79 4.42 0.71 -5.06
CA MET A 79 5.47 0.77 -4.04
C MET A 79 5.24 -0.23 -2.92
N GLU A 80 6.28 -0.99 -2.55
CA GLU A 80 6.23 -1.93 -1.43
C GLU A 80 7.63 -2.22 -0.88
N GLY A 81 7.68 -2.58 0.40
CA GLY A 81 8.83 -3.20 1.05
C GLY A 81 8.37 -4.45 1.79
N SER A 82 8.70 -5.62 1.26
CA SER A 82 8.34 -6.93 1.81
C SER A 82 8.88 -7.14 3.23
N TRP A 83 8.52 -8.24 3.85
CA TRP A 83 9.09 -8.65 5.14
C TRP A 83 10.62 -8.74 5.09
N VAL A 84 11.28 -8.49 6.22
CA VAL A 84 12.75 -8.40 6.30
C VAL A 84 13.50 -9.69 5.92
N GLY A 85 12.82 -10.83 5.92
CA GLY A 85 13.37 -12.12 5.51
C GLY A 85 13.28 -12.40 4.02
N ASP A 86 12.46 -11.65 3.28
CA ASP A 86 12.21 -11.82 1.86
C ASP A 86 12.75 -10.66 1.03
N LYS A 87 12.85 -10.86 -0.29
CA LYS A 87 13.24 -9.83 -1.24
C LYS A 87 12.00 -9.26 -1.92
N THR A 88 11.82 -7.94 -1.83
CA THR A 88 10.67 -7.27 -2.45
C THR A 88 10.59 -7.49 -3.95
N ARG A 89 11.74 -7.52 -4.64
CA ARG A 89 11.77 -7.76 -6.09
C ARG A 89 11.26 -9.15 -6.44
N GLU A 90 11.62 -10.17 -5.66
CA GLU A 90 11.12 -11.54 -5.84
C GLU A 90 9.62 -11.63 -5.57
N ALA A 91 9.15 -10.98 -4.50
CA ALA A 91 7.71 -10.91 -4.20
C ALA A 91 6.93 -10.20 -5.32
N PHE A 92 7.48 -9.15 -5.90
CA PHE A 92 6.92 -8.42 -7.03
C PHE A 92 6.73 -9.34 -8.26
N GLU A 93 7.75 -10.11 -8.61
CA GLU A 93 7.73 -11.04 -9.75
C GLU A 93 6.78 -12.22 -9.50
N VAL A 94 6.90 -12.92 -8.36
CA VAL A 94 6.05 -14.08 -8.03
C VAL A 94 4.58 -13.72 -7.93
N CYS A 95 4.26 -12.51 -7.45
CA CYS A 95 2.88 -12.02 -7.38
C CYS A 95 2.36 -11.46 -8.72
N GLY A 96 3.15 -11.49 -9.81
CA GLY A 96 2.74 -11.08 -11.16
C GLY A 96 2.65 -9.57 -11.38
N TYR A 97 3.33 -8.78 -10.56
CA TYR A 97 3.33 -7.31 -10.68
C TYR A 97 4.30 -6.78 -11.73
N ASP A 98 5.29 -7.58 -12.15
CA ASP A 98 6.13 -7.33 -13.30
C ASP A 98 5.31 -7.13 -14.58
N ARG A 99 4.28 -7.95 -14.78
CA ARG A 99 3.33 -7.79 -15.90
C ARG A 99 2.56 -6.49 -15.84
N LEU A 100 2.16 -6.03 -14.64
CA LEU A 100 1.50 -4.74 -14.48
C LEU A 100 2.44 -3.57 -14.80
N GLU A 101 3.71 -3.66 -14.39
CA GLU A 101 4.72 -2.66 -14.73
C GLU A 101 4.88 -2.54 -16.24
N GLU A 102 4.96 -3.67 -16.96
CA GLU A 102 5.09 -3.72 -18.41
C GLU A 102 3.81 -3.27 -19.14
N GLU A 103 2.64 -3.80 -18.75
CA GLU A 103 1.36 -3.53 -19.42
C GLU A 103 0.91 -2.08 -19.25
N TYR A 104 1.02 -1.57 -18.03
CA TYR A 104 0.52 -0.24 -17.71
C TYR A 104 1.58 0.84 -17.73
N GLN A 105 2.86 0.51 -17.91
CA GLN A 105 3.99 1.45 -17.84
C GLN A 105 3.96 2.28 -16.53
N VAL A 106 3.64 1.61 -15.42
CA VAL A 106 3.64 2.18 -14.07
C VAL A 106 4.81 1.60 -13.30
N PRO A 107 5.82 2.43 -12.95
CA PRO A 107 7.04 1.94 -12.31
C PRO A 107 6.78 1.34 -10.93
N PHE A 108 7.64 0.41 -10.51
CA PHE A 108 7.66 -0.16 -9.18
C PHE A 108 8.84 0.35 -8.36
N TRP A 109 8.58 0.82 -7.16
CA TRP A 109 9.57 1.23 -6.18
C TRP A 109 9.79 0.16 -5.09
N ASP A 110 10.98 -0.42 -5.07
CA ASP A 110 11.42 -1.32 -4.02
C ASP A 110 11.83 -0.50 -2.78
N MET A 111 10.91 -0.41 -1.81
CA MET A 111 11.10 0.36 -0.59
C MET A 111 12.10 -0.28 0.40
N GLN A 112 12.48 -1.55 0.21
CA GLN A 112 13.54 -2.16 1.02
C GLN A 112 14.91 -1.55 0.76
N LYS A 113 15.12 -1.02 -0.44
CA LYS A 113 16.39 -0.42 -0.88
C LYS A 113 16.42 1.09 -0.67
N ASP A 114 15.31 1.65 -0.20
CA ASP A 114 15.21 3.09 -0.02
C ASP A 114 15.92 3.56 1.26
N LYS A 115 16.35 4.81 1.24
CA LYS A 115 17.00 5.48 2.36
C LYS A 115 15.97 5.81 3.44
N GLY A 116 16.35 5.61 4.69
CA GLY A 116 15.54 6.01 5.85
C GLY A 116 15.77 7.47 6.22
N ILE A 117 14.68 8.18 6.45
CA ILE A 117 14.70 9.54 7.00
C ILE A 117 13.89 9.60 8.28
N PRO A 118 14.32 10.39 9.28
CA PRO A 118 13.61 10.48 10.54
C PRO A 118 12.25 11.16 10.39
N LEU A 119 11.28 10.64 11.12
CA LEU A 119 9.95 11.19 11.29
C LEU A 119 9.59 11.17 12.77
N ASP A 120 9.21 12.31 13.31
CA ASP A 120 8.64 12.39 14.67
C ASP A 120 7.18 11.89 14.65
N CYS A 121 6.93 10.86 15.44
CA CYS A 121 5.62 10.23 15.57
C CYS A 121 5.08 10.44 17.00
N GLY A 122 4.94 11.69 17.42
CA GLY A 122 4.36 12.03 18.73
C GLY A 122 5.25 11.61 19.90
N GLY A 123 6.53 11.96 19.83
CA GLY A 123 7.54 11.67 20.84
C GLY A 123 8.28 10.34 20.64
N MET A 124 8.00 9.64 19.55
CA MET A 124 8.76 8.49 19.10
C MET A 124 9.34 8.77 17.71
N GLU A 125 10.66 8.78 17.60
CA GLU A 125 11.33 8.89 16.31
C GLU A 125 11.33 7.55 15.59
N LEU A 126 10.81 7.56 14.35
CA LEU A 126 10.85 6.45 13.41
C LEU A 126 11.51 6.88 12.10
N ASN A 127 12.17 5.95 11.42
CA ASN A 127 12.63 6.20 10.06
C ASN A 127 11.61 5.68 9.05
N ILE A 128 11.21 6.55 8.13
CA ILE A 128 10.40 6.17 6.96
C ILE A 128 11.27 6.18 5.71
N CYS A 129 10.83 5.48 4.68
CA CYS A 129 11.49 5.52 3.36
C CYS A 129 11.41 6.94 2.79
N GLU A 130 12.52 7.46 2.27
CA GLU A 130 12.62 8.84 1.77
C GLU A 130 11.64 9.12 0.64
N ARG A 131 11.47 8.16 -0.28
CA ARG A 131 10.54 8.28 -1.41
C ARG A 131 9.08 8.46 -1.04
N VAL A 132 8.71 8.14 0.20
CA VAL A 132 7.34 8.42 0.67
C VAL A 132 7.01 9.90 0.60
N LYS A 133 8.02 10.79 0.79
CA LYS A 133 7.84 12.24 0.66
C LYS A 133 7.55 12.73 -0.76
N GLU A 134 7.82 11.91 -1.77
CA GLU A 134 7.50 12.24 -3.15
C GLU A 134 6.02 11.98 -3.51
N ILE A 135 5.28 11.31 -2.63
CA ILE A 135 3.90 10.89 -2.87
C ILE A 135 2.94 11.93 -2.34
N ASP A 136 2.10 12.47 -3.21
CA ASP A 136 1.06 13.44 -2.86
C ASP A 136 -0.24 12.77 -2.40
N PHE A 137 -0.50 11.55 -2.90
CA PHE A 137 -1.67 10.78 -2.55
C PHE A 137 -1.35 9.29 -2.50
N LEU A 138 -1.64 8.62 -1.38
CA LEU A 138 -1.35 7.20 -1.19
C LEU A 138 -2.63 6.36 -1.18
N ILE A 139 -2.71 5.39 -2.07
CA ILE A 139 -3.76 4.37 -2.09
C ILE A 139 -3.20 3.10 -1.43
N ASN A 140 -3.65 2.86 -0.21
CA ASN A 140 -3.24 1.70 0.56
C ASN A 140 -4.15 0.50 0.27
N VAL A 141 -3.59 -0.59 -0.28
CA VAL A 141 -4.33 -1.77 -0.75
C VAL A 141 -3.94 -3.01 0.08
N PRO A 142 -4.36 -3.09 1.33
CA PRO A 142 -4.01 -4.17 2.23
C PRO A 142 -4.77 -5.47 1.92
N VAL A 143 -4.27 -6.57 2.48
CA VAL A 143 -5.03 -7.81 2.65
C VAL A 143 -5.49 -7.92 4.09
N LEU A 144 -6.78 -8.19 4.29
CA LEU A 144 -7.32 -8.54 5.61
C LEU A 144 -7.03 -10.02 5.88
N LYS A 145 -6.12 -10.30 6.81
CA LYS A 145 -5.67 -11.66 7.14
C LYS A 145 -5.24 -11.81 8.60
N GLY A 146 -5.17 -13.05 9.08
CA GLY A 146 -4.59 -13.38 10.37
C GLY A 146 -3.10 -13.03 10.46
N HIS A 147 -2.60 -12.81 11.66
CA HIS A 147 -1.19 -12.56 11.92
C HIS A 147 -0.76 -13.14 13.28
N CYS A 148 0.37 -13.87 13.30
CA CYS A 148 0.87 -14.55 14.48
C CYS A 148 1.14 -13.64 15.69
N GLN A 149 1.59 -12.41 15.47
CA GLN A 149 1.95 -11.47 16.55
C GLN A 149 0.84 -10.42 16.81
N THR A 150 0.31 -9.79 15.74
CA THR A 150 -0.66 -8.70 15.87
C THR A 150 -2.10 -9.18 15.76
N LYS A 151 -2.33 -10.50 15.65
CA LYS A 151 -3.61 -11.18 15.42
C LYS A 151 -4.26 -10.86 14.09
N ILE A 152 -4.22 -9.62 13.65
CA ILE A 152 -4.80 -9.14 12.40
C ILE A 152 -3.79 -8.34 11.57
N THR A 153 -3.85 -8.48 10.27
CA THR A 153 -3.22 -7.61 9.27
C THR A 153 -4.32 -6.90 8.48
N CYS A 154 -4.21 -5.60 8.35
CA CYS A 154 -5.05 -4.76 7.50
C CYS A 154 -4.31 -3.45 7.19
N ALA A 155 -5.02 -2.36 6.92
CA ALA A 155 -4.51 -1.08 6.44
C ALA A 155 -3.31 -0.54 7.26
N LEU A 156 -3.44 -0.41 8.58
CA LEU A 156 -2.37 0.14 9.42
C LEU A 156 -1.09 -0.71 9.35
N LYS A 157 -1.23 -2.04 9.42
CA LYS A 157 -0.06 -2.92 9.36
C LYS A 157 0.60 -2.94 8.00
N ASN A 158 -0.17 -2.73 6.93
CA ASN A 158 0.37 -2.65 5.57
C ASN A 158 1.35 -1.49 5.41
N MET A 159 1.17 -0.40 6.15
CA MET A 159 2.08 0.76 6.12
C MET A 159 3.50 0.45 6.57
N LYS A 160 3.74 -0.67 7.26
CA LYS A 160 5.11 -1.13 7.59
C LYS A 160 5.98 -1.40 6.36
N GLY A 161 5.40 -1.60 5.19
CA GLY A 161 6.13 -1.67 3.93
C GLY A 161 6.80 -0.36 3.52
N LEU A 162 6.46 0.77 4.15
CA LEU A 162 7.03 2.09 3.88
C LEU A 162 8.13 2.50 4.88
N ILE A 163 8.60 1.58 5.71
CA ILE A 163 9.74 1.80 6.61
C ILE A 163 10.92 0.91 6.19
N PRO A 164 12.18 1.39 6.32
CA PRO A 164 13.36 0.62 5.96
C PRO A 164 13.51 -0.68 6.77
N ASN A 165 14.17 -1.68 6.20
CA ASN A 165 14.35 -2.98 6.88
C ASN A 165 15.04 -2.87 8.24
N LYS A 166 15.98 -1.93 8.41
CA LYS A 166 16.62 -1.67 9.70
C LYS A 166 15.59 -1.23 10.75
N GLU A 167 14.68 -0.35 10.36
CA GLU A 167 13.61 0.16 11.22
C GLU A 167 12.56 -0.93 11.51
N LYS A 168 12.21 -1.77 10.52
CA LYS A 168 11.32 -2.92 10.74
C LYS A 168 11.83 -3.85 11.84
N ARG A 169 13.16 -4.12 11.87
CA ARG A 169 13.79 -4.94 12.92
C ARG A 169 13.73 -4.25 14.27
N ARG A 170 14.06 -2.95 14.34
CA ARG A 170 13.96 -2.14 15.56
C ARG A 170 12.53 -2.13 16.12
N PHE A 171 11.54 -2.02 15.27
CA PHE A 171 10.12 -2.09 15.63
C PHE A 171 9.75 -3.41 16.34
N HIS A 172 10.30 -4.51 15.89
CA HIS A 172 10.12 -5.82 16.54
C HIS A 172 10.81 -5.89 17.91
N SER A 173 12.04 -5.38 18.02
CA SER A 173 12.81 -5.43 19.27
C SER A 173 12.22 -4.55 20.37
N LEU A 174 11.54 -3.46 20.02
CA LEU A 174 10.88 -2.55 20.96
C LEU A 174 9.52 -3.05 21.46
N GLY A 175 9.07 -4.23 21.02
CA GLY A 175 7.76 -4.77 21.40
C GLY A 175 6.59 -3.92 20.94
N LEU A 176 6.78 -3.12 19.90
CA LEU A 176 5.78 -2.17 19.38
C LEU A 176 4.53 -2.83 18.79
N HIS A 177 4.48 -4.16 18.77
CA HIS A 177 3.24 -4.89 18.43
C HIS A 177 2.10 -4.61 19.41
N ASN A 178 2.43 -4.21 20.63
CA ASN A 178 1.46 -3.92 21.68
C ASN A 178 1.16 -2.42 21.81
N ARG A 179 1.82 -1.57 21.03
CA ARG A 179 1.58 -0.13 21.02
C ARG A 179 0.79 0.23 19.76
N THR A 180 -0.32 0.89 19.94
CA THR A 180 -1.06 1.53 18.86
C THR A 180 -0.13 2.55 18.20
N PRO A 181 0.09 2.51 16.87
CA PRO A 181 0.82 3.60 16.21
C PRO A 181 0.11 4.92 16.50
N PRO A 182 0.85 6.03 16.62
CA PRO A 182 0.24 7.33 16.88
C PRO A 182 -0.79 7.66 15.80
N PRO A 183 -1.87 8.37 16.14
CA PRO A 183 -2.99 8.69 15.25
C PRO A 183 -2.59 9.34 13.92
N SER A 184 -1.45 10.04 13.89
CA SER A 184 -0.88 10.68 12.69
C SER A 184 -0.52 9.73 11.55
N TRP A 185 -0.44 8.41 11.80
CA TRP A 185 -0.16 7.41 10.75
C TRP A 185 -1.42 6.96 10.00
N GLY A 186 -2.60 7.25 10.52
CA GLY A 186 -3.87 6.81 9.96
C GLY A 186 -4.68 7.90 9.28
N THR A 187 -4.33 9.17 9.46
CA THR A 187 -5.17 10.29 9.03
C THR A 187 -4.68 11.04 7.80
N ALA A 188 -3.50 10.72 7.26
CA ALA A 188 -3.01 11.32 6.01
C ALA A 188 -3.77 10.81 4.76
N GLY A 189 -5.07 10.58 4.88
CA GLY A 189 -5.92 10.13 3.78
C GLY A 189 -7.38 9.92 4.14
N CYS A 190 -7.79 10.33 5.33
CA CYS A 190 -9.18 10.22 5.79
C CYS A 190 -9.67 11.55 6.40
N GLU A 191 -9.46 12.67 5.71
CA GLU A 191 -10.29 13.88 5.87
C GLU A 191 -11.22 14.05 4.69
#